data_b0b491f1fe2d47cd1d7aff23ac2b1925
#
_entry.id   b0b491f1fe2d47cd1d7aff23ac2b1925
#
_cell.length_a   1.000
_cell.length_b   1.000
_cell.length_c   1.000
_cell.angle_alpha   90.00
_cell.angle_beta   90.00
_cell.angle_gamma   90.00
#
_symmetry.space_group_name_H-M   'P 1'
#
loop_
_entity.id
_entity.type
_entity.pdbx_description
1 polymer ?
#
loop_
_entity_poly.entity_id
_entity_poly.type
_entity_poly.pdbx_seq_one_letter_code
_entity_poly.pdbx_strand_id
1 'polypeptide(L)'
;MIGKFKAKHDELAQSKLPADEVARLLKAGALLVDLRPKLAAKLGMARGAINISVFTLKHRLHELPRDRKIVLYCASGAAAEKTKQMLDAQGFEAFNGGGYRDI
;
A
#
# COMPACT_ATOMS: atom_id res chain seq x y z
N MET A 1 17.11 -14.90 -15.93
CA MET A 1 15.86 -14.13 -16.17
C MET A 1 14.92 -14.17 -14.98
N ILE A 2 14.54 -15.36 -14.53
CA ILE A 2 13.67 -15.51 -13.34
C ILE A 2 14.29 -14.87 -12.10
N GLY A 3 15.62 -15.03 -11.87
CA GLY A 3 16.30 -14.44 -10.74
C GLY A 3 16.27 -12.92 -10.72
N LYS A 4 16.26 -12.29 -11.90
CA LYS A 4 16.22 -10.82 -12.01
C LYS A 4 14.86 -10.26 -11.57
N PHE A 5 13.77 -10.92 -11.94
CA PHE A 5 12.42 -10.53 -11.50
C PHE A 5 12.25 -10.75 -10.01
N LYS A 6 12.73 -11.87 -9.49
CA LYS A 6 12.67 -12.15 -8.06
C LYS A 6 13.47 -11.12 -7.25
N ALA A 7 14.68 -10.77 -7.68
CA ALA A 7 15.49 -9.77 -7.00
C ALA A 7 14.79 -8.41 -6.96
N LYS A 8 14.16 -7.99 -8.07
CA LYS A 8 13.41 -6.73 -8.12
C LYS A 8 12.20 -6.76 -7.21
N HIS A 9 11.46 -7.86 -7.21
CA HIS A 9 10.32 -8.03 -6.31
C HIS A 9 10.75 -7.94 -4.85
N ASP A 10 11.83 -8.64 -4.47
CA ASP A 10 12.33 -8.64 -3.10
C ASP A 10 12.76 -7.24 -2.67
N GLU A 11 13.45 -6.52 -3.55
CA GLU A 11 13.84 -5.13 -3.30
C GLU A 11 12.65 -4.24 -3.01
N LEU A 12 11.61 -4.32 -3.84
CA LEU A 12 10.39 -3.54 -3.67
C LEU A 12 9.67 -3.90 -2.38
N ALA A 13 9.58 -5.19 -2.07
CA ALA A 13 8.91 -5.66 -0.86
C ALA A 13 9.65 -5.21 0.41
N GLN A 14 10.98 -5.08 0.36
CA GLN A 14 11.79 -4.64 1.49
C GLN A 14 11.76 -3.13 1.70
N SER A 15 11.19 -2.36 0.78
CA SER A 15 11.10 -0.90 0.89
C SER A 15 9.99 -0.44 1.84
N LYS A 16 9.33 -1.36 2.52
CA LYS A 16 8.27 -1.05 3.46
C LYS A 16 8.79 -0.34 4.71
N LEU A 17 7.93 0.47 5.32
CA LEU A 17 8.22 1.07 6.62
C LEU A 17 8.25 0.02 7.73
N PRO A 18 9.01 0.27 8.81
CA PRO A 18 8.91 -0.56 10.02
C PRO A 18 7.47 -0.55 10.59
N ALA A 19 7.08 -1.67 11.17
CA ALA A 19 5.71 -1.83 11.69
C ALA A 19 5.32 -0.78 12.74
N ASP A 20 6.27 -0.36 13.59
CA ASP A 20 6.00 0.67 14.59
C ASP A 20 5.75 2.04 13.97
N GLU A 21 6.38 2.35 12.86
CA GLU A 21 6.12 3.60 12.14
C GLU A 21 4.75 3.57 11.47
N VAL A 22 4.37 2.43 10.88
CA VAL A 22 3.04 2.25 10.31
C VAL A 22 1.98 2.47 11.40
N ALA A 23 2.15 1.82 12.55
CA ALA A 23 1.21 1.97 13.67
C ALA A 23 1.08 3.43 14.10
N ARG A 24 2.20 4.15 14.15
CA ARG A 24 2.23 5.57 14.53
C ARG A 24 1.47 6.44 13.53
N LEU A 25 1.68 6.19 12.23
CA LEU A 25 0.97 6.92 11.18
C LEU A 25 -0.54 6.69 11.26
N LEU A 26 -0.96 5.44 11.44
CA LEU A 26 -2.37 5.10 11.54
C LEU A 26 -3.02 5.72 12.78
N LYS A 27 -2.32 5.69 13.90
CA LYS A 27 -2.79 6.32 15.14
C LYS A 27 -2.93 7.83 14.98
N ALA A 28 -2.09 8.43 14.17
CA ALA A 28 -2.14 9.87 13.87
C ALA A 28 -3.18 10.25 12.82
N GLY A 29 -3.94 9.29 12.29
CA GLY A 29 -5.05 9.56 11.38
C GLY A 29 -4.80 9.24 9.92
N ALA A 30 -3.72 8.56 9.58
CA ALA A 30 -3.47 8.14 8.20
C ALA A 30 -4.57 7.18 7.72
N LEU A 31 -4.89 7.27 6.44
CA LEU A 31 -5.82 6.34 5.80
C LEU A 31 -5.08 5.06 5.44
N LEU A 32 -5.64 3.92 5.79
CA LEU A 32 -5.07 2.61 5.43
C LEU A 32 -5.78 2.07 4.18
N VAL A 33 -5.03 1.77 3.13
CA VAL A 33 -5.57 1.31 1.85
C VAL A 33 -5.01 -0.08 1.52
N ASP A 34 -5.92 -1.02 1.34
CA ASP A 34 -5.64 -2.37 0.88
C ASP A 34 -5.67 -2.38 -0.65
N LEU A 35 -4.51 -2.64 -1.26
CA LEU A 35 -4.35 -2.64 -2.73
C LEU A 35 -4.59 -4.01 -3.35
N ARG A 36 -4.90 -5.03 -2.54
CA ARG A 36 -5.12 -6.38 -3.05
C ARG A 36 -6.41 -6.44 -3.87
N PRO A 37 -6.54 -7.44 -4.75
CA PRO A 37 -7.78 -7.64 -5.48
C PRO A 37 -8.98 -7.74 -4.52
N LYS A 38 -10.13 -7.28 -4.99
CA LYS A 38 -11.37 -7.25 -4.20
C LYS A 38 -11.69 -8.60 -3.55
N LEU A 39 -11.45 -9.69 -4.26
CA LEU A 39 -11.72 -11.02 -3.73
C LEU A 39 -10.85 -11.35 -2.52
N ALA A 40 -9.58 -11.00 -2.56
CA ALA A 40 -8.68 -11.19 -1.42
C ALA A 40 -9.13 -10.35 -0.23
N ALA A 41 -9.53 -9.10 -0.48
CA ALA A 41 -10.01 -8.19 0.56
C ALA A 41 -11.29 -8.71 1.21
N LYS A 42 -12.17 -9.34 0.44
CA LYS A 42 -13.40 -9.94 0.99
C LYS A 42 -13.12 -11.07 1.97
N LEU A 43 -12.01 -11.76 1.83
CA LEU A 43 -11.61 -12.84 2.73
C LEU A 43 -10.99 -12.33 4.04
N GLY A 44 -10.69 -11.05 4.10
CA GLY A 44 -10.18 -10.42 5.31
C GLY A 44 -9.27 -9.23 4.98
N MET A 45 -9.53 -8.10 5.62
CA MET A 45 -8.70 -6.90 5.52
C MET A 45 -8.16 -6.51 6.87
N ALA A 46 -7.09 -5.73 6.88
CA ALA A 46 -6.61 -5.11 8.10
C ALA A 46 -7.68 -4.16 8.66
N ARG A 47 -7.76 -4.06 9.97
CA ARG A 47 -8.74 -3.23 10.66
C ARG A 47 -8.63 -1.77 10.21
N GLY A 48 -9.76 -1.19 9.82
CA GLY A 48 -9.82 0.21 9.40
C GLY A 48 -9.41 0.47 7.97
N ALA A 49 -9.00 -0.56 7.22
CA ALA A 49 -8.61 -0.39 5.82
C ALA A 49 -9.81 -0.21 4.91
N ILE A 50 -9.60 0.58 3.85
CA ILE A 50 -10.49 0.56 2.69
C ILE A 50 -9.80 -0.23 1.58
N ASN A 51 -10.57 -0.82 0.68
CA ASN A 51 -10.00 -1.59 -0.43
C ASN A 51 -10.13 -0.82 -1.74
N ILE A 52 -8.99 -0.53 -2.33
CA ILE A 52 -8.91 -0.03 -3.71
C ILE A 52 -7.87 -0.87 -4.42
N SER A 53 -8.34 -1.80 -5.27
CA SER A 53 -7.43 -2.67 -6.00
C SER A 53 -6.44 -1.86 -6.84
N VAL A 54 -5.18 -2.30 -6.85
CA VAL A 54 -4.13 -1.67 -7.66
C VAL A 54 -4.53 -1.61 -9.14
N PHE A 55 -5.35 -2.55 -9.61
CA PHE A 55 -5.78 -2.60 -11.00
C PHE A 55 -6.75 -1.47 -11.38
N THR A 56 -7.44 -0.88 -10.42
CA THR A 56 -8.42 0.18 -10.66
C THR A 56 -8.02 1.52 -10.06
N LEU A 57 -6.96 1.56 -9.29
CA LEU A 57 -6.59 2.73 -8.48
C LEU A 57 -6.44 4.00 -9.31
N LYS A 58 -5.79 3.91 -10.49
CA LYS A 58 -5.57 5.09 -11.33
C LYS A 58 -6.86 5.78 -11.79
N HIS A 59 -7.97 5.04 -11.81
CA HIS A 59 -9.30 5.56 -12.15
C HIS A 59 -10.07 5.99 -10.90
N ARG A 60 -9.50 5.81 -9.71
CA ARG A 60 -10.16 6.07 -8.43
C ARG A 60 -9.35 7.02 -7.53
N LEU A 61 -8.42 7.77 -8.11
CA LEU A 61 -7.59 8.71 -7.34
C LEU A 61 -8.42 9.76 -6.61
N HIS A 62 -9.60 10.12 -7.14
CA HIS A 62 -10.52 11.05 -6.51
C HIS A 62 -11.07 10.55 -5.18
N GLU A 63 -10.96 9.25 -4.90
CA GLU A 63 -11.39 8.67 -3.63
C GLU A 63 -10.32 8.78 -2.54
N LEU A 64 -9.11 9.22 -2.90
CA LEU A 64 -8.01 9.36 -1.95
C LEU A 64 -7.89 10.80 -1.46
N PRO A 65 -7.68 11.00 -0.14
CA PRO A 65 -7.50 12.33 0.41
C PRO A 65 -6.12 12.88 0.06
N ARG A 66 -6.06 14.18 -0.20
CA ARG A 66 -4.79 14.88 -0.42
C ARG A 66 -4.28 15.56 0.85
N ASP A 67 -5.13 15.65 1.87
CA ASP A 67 -4.83 16.30 3.15
C ASP A 67 -4.56 15.31 4.28
N ARG A 68 -4.46 14.01 3.97
CA ARG A 68 -4.14 12.95 4.92
C ARG A 68 -3.01 12.11 4.37
N LYS A 69 -2.19 11.60 5.26
CA LYS A 69 -1.22 10.58 4.90
C LYS A 69 -1.93 9.28 4.55
N ILE A 70 -1.38 8.53 3.62
CA ILE A 70 -1.96 7.29 3.11
C ILE A 70 -0.95 6.18 3.32
N VAL A 71 -1.35 5.14 4.05
CA VAL A 71 -0.55 3.93 4.20
C VAL A 71 -1.13 2.86 3.28
N LEU A 72 -0.29 2.32 2.41
CA LEU A 72 -0.68 1.31 1.43
C LEU A 72 -0.17 -0.05 1.86
N TYR A 73 -0.95 -1.11 1.63
CA TYR A 73 -0.43 -2.46 1.72
C TYR A 73 -1.02 -3.32 0.60
N CYS A 74 -0.29 -4.39 0.28
CA CYS A 74 -0.72 -5.37 -0.71
C CYS A 74 -0.41 -6.78 -0.19
N ALA A 75 -0.22 -7.76 -1.06
CA ALA A 75 0.11 -9.12 -0.60
C ALA A 75 1.51 -9.21 0.01
N SER A 76 2.51 -8.57 -0.63
CA SER A 76 3.93 -8.68 -0.23
C SER A 76 4.64 -7.35 0.02
N GLY A 77 4.03 -6.23 -0.33
CA GLY A 77 4.64 -4.91 -0.26
C GLY A 77 5.25 -4.41 -1.57
N ALA A 78 5.43 -5.26 -2.57
CA ALA A 78 6.03 -4.85 -3.85
C ALA A 78 5.11 -3.92 -4.64
N ALA A 79 3.84 -4.26 -4.80
CA ALA A 79 2.87 -3.39 -5.47
C ALA A 79 2.65 -2.10 -4.67
N ALA A 80 2.68 -2.19 -3.34
CA ALA A 80 2.53 -1.02 -2.48
C ALA A 80 3.68 -0.02 -2.72
N GLU A 81 4.89 -0.50 -2.94
CA GLU A 81 6.02 0.40 -3.22
C GLU A 81 5.85 1.12 -4.55
N LYS A 82 5.47 0.39 -5.60
CA LYS A 82 5.22 0.99 -6.92
C LYS A 82 4.08 2.01 -6.86
N THR A 83 3.02 1.67 -6.13
CA THR A 83 1.86 2.55 -5.98
C THR A 83 2.23 3.81 -5.19
N LYS A 84 3.04 3.65 -4.12
CA LYS A 84 3.55 4.79 -3.37
C LYS A 84 4.27 5.78 -4.28
N GLN A 85 5.17 5.28 -5.12
CA GLN A 85 5.92 6.14 -6.03
C GLN A 85 5.00 6.88 -7.00
N MET A 86 3.99 6.19 -7.53
CA MET A 86 3.01 6.80 -8.43
C MET A 86 2.18 7.87 -7.70
N LEU A 87 1.72 7.59 -6.49
CA LEU A 87 0.91 8.53 -5.72
C LEU A 87 1.73 9.76 -5.31
N ASP A 88 2.99 9.57 -4.89
CA ASP A 88 3.87 10.68 -4.56
C ASP A 88 4.03 11.61 -5.77
N ALA A 89 4.19 11.05 -6.96
CA ALA A 89 4.31 11.83 -8.20
C ALA A 89 3.02 12.60 -8.51
N GLN A 90 1.87 12.15 -8.00
CA GLN A 90 0.58 12.82 -8.18
C GLN A 90 0.24 13.79 -7.04
N GLY A 91 1.17 14.02 -6.12
CA GLY A 91 0.99 14.97 -5.03
C GLY A 91 0.35 14.42 -3.76
N PHE A 92 0.18 13.12 -3.66
CA PHE A 92 -0.27 12.49 -2.42
C PHE A 92 0.92 12.22 -1.50
N GLU A 93 0.64 12.07 -0.23
CA GLU A 93 1.65 11.67 0.74
C GLU A 93 1.42 10.21 1.13
N ALA A 94 2.12 9.30 0.45
CA ALA A 94 1.89 7.87 0.55
C ALA A 94 3.09 7.13 1.15
N PHE A 95 2.81 6.03 1.83
CA PHE A 95 3.81 5.21 2.52
C PHE A 95 3.54 3.74 2.22
N ASN A 96 4.60 2.97 2.05
CA ASN A 96 4.51 1.53 1.88
C ASN A 96 4.47 0.85 3.25
N GLY A 97 3.32 0.32 3.62
CA GLY A 97 3.13 -0.42 4.88
C GLY A 97 3.50 -1.90 4.78
N GLY A 98 3.86 -2.38 3.59
CA GLY A 98 4.28 -3.76 3.40
C GLY A 98 3.18 -4.66 2.86
N GLY A 99 3.22 -5.92 3.26
CA GLY A 99 2.20 -6.90 2.90
C GLY A 99 1.13 -7.03 3.96
N TYR A 100 0.09 -7.80 3.64
CA TYR A 100 -1.02 -8.03 4.56
C TYR A 100 -0.56 -8.53 5.93
N ARG A 101 0.51 -9.35 5.95
CA ARG A 101 1.05 -9.90 7.20
C ARG A 101 1.79 -8.88 8.05
N ASP A 102 2.16 -7.74 7.48
CA ASP A 102 2.92 -6.69 8.17
C ASP A 102 2.02 -5.69 8.89
N ILE A 103 0.74 -5.70 8.58
CA ILE A 103 -0.21 -4.70 9.10
C ILE A 103 -0.94 -5.20 10.36
#